data_59f53e8b07b6359116bbbe302be59467
#
_entry.id   59f53e8b07b6359116bbbe302be59467
#
_cell.length_a   1.000
_cell.length_b   1.000
_cell.length_c   1.000
_cell.angle_alpha   90.00
_cell.angle_beta   90.00
_cell.angle_gamma   90.00
#
_symmetry.space_group_name_H-M   'P 1'
#
loop_
_entity.id
_entity.type
_entity.pdbx_description
1 polymer ?
#
loop_
_entity_poly.entity_id
_entity_poly.type
_entity_poly.pdbx_seq_one_letter_code
_entity_poly.pdbx_strand_id
1 'polypeptide(L)'
;MKKIALIIVLVLAFTSCKEEPINPDRFKYGTFEIPEGKGYEKTIIVRQDSIQIETYEDRIDTLSISWKNNFNYTLKMINPKTAIDEDPIHIKITNIDKDSYDFEAVIGHSNYVQKGKLIKKSN
;
A
#
# COMPACT_ATOMS: atom_id res chain seq x y z
N MET A 1 -16.04 11.83 -54.08
CA MET A 1 -14.92 10.94 -53.93
C MET A 1 -13.91 11.38 -52.90
N LYS A 2 -13.72 12.66 -52.69
CA LYS A 2 -12.76 13.18 -51.66
C LYS A 2 -13.30 13.16 -50.22
N LYS A 3 -14.58 12.83 -50.04
CA LYS A 3 -15.21 12.82 -48.70
C LYS A 3 -15.06 11.57 -47.91
N ILE A 4 -14.62 10.45 -48.53
CA ILE A 4 -14.50 9.15 -47.89
C ILE A 4 -13.21 9.03 -47.06
N ALA A 5 -12.16 9.75 -47.43
CA ALA A 5 -10.88 9.74 -46.71
C ALA A 5 -10.94 10.44 -45.34
N LEU A 6 -11.91 11.33 -45.16
CA LEU A 6 -12.02 12.10 -43.90
C LEU A 6 -12.67 11.28 -42.77
N ILE A 7 -13.49 10.30 -43.12
CA ILE A 7 -14.23 9.49 -42.14
C ILE A 7 -13.30 8.46 -41.48
N ILE A 8 -12.28 7.99 -42.17
CA ILE A 8 -11.34 6.98 -41.66
C ILE A 8 -10.44 7.55 -40.58
N VAL A 9 -10.09 8.82 -40.66
CA VAL A 9 -9.23 9.50 -39.68
C VAL A 9 -9.95 9.69 -38.33
N LEU A 10 -11.27 9.83 -38.34
CA LEU A 10 -12.05 10.05 -37.13
C LEU A 10 -12.19 8.77 -36.29
N VAL A 11 -12.21 7.60 -36.94
CA VAL A 11 -12.35 6.31 -36.23
C VAL A 11 -11.07 5.95 -35.47
N LEU A 12 -9.91 6.37 -35.95
CA LEU A 12 -8.64 6.10 -35.29
C LEU A 12 -8.45 6.90 -33.98
N ALA A 13 -9.16 8.01 -33.83
CA ALA A 13 -9.07 8.83 -32.62
C ALA A 13 -9.74 8.18 -31.39
N PHE A 14 -10.66 7.24 -31.59
CA PHE A 14 -11.38 6.60 -30.48
C PHE A 14 -10.65 5.39 -29.89
N THR A 15 -9.61 4.89 -30.53
CA THR A 15 -8.88 3.71 -30.07
C THR A 15 -7.76 4.02 -29.08
N SER A 16 -7.48 5.29 -28.81
CA SER A 16 -6.37 5.72 -27.97
C SER A 16 -6.76 6.04 -26.53
N CYS A 17 -8.04 5.85 -26.14
CA CYS A 17 -8.56 6.26 -24.83
C CYS A 17 -8.83 5.12 -23.87
N LYS A 18 -8.14 3.98 -23.99
CA LYS A 18 -8.28 2.88 -23.03
C LYS A 18 -7.28 3.05 -21.90
N GLU A 19 -7.78 3.26 -20.69
CA GLU A 19 -6.96 3.20 -19.49
C GLU A 19 -6.73 1.74 -19.12
N GLU A 20 -5.51 1.43 -18.65
CA GLU A 20 -5.20 0.11 -18.15
C GLU A 20 -5.90 -0.11 -16.81
N PRO A 21 -6.46 -1.31 -16.57
CA PRO A 21 -7.09 -1.61 -15.30
C PRO A 21 -6.06 -1.57 -14.16
N ILE A 22 -6.46 -1.01 -13.02
CA ILE A 22 -5.61 -0.94 -11.84
C ILE A 22 -5.58 -2.33 -11.20
N ASN A 23 -4.37 -2.84 -10.93
CA ASN A 23 -4.19 -4.11 -10.25
C ASN A 23 -4.63 -3.99 -8.79
N PRO A 24 -5.67 -4.74 -8.34
CA PRO A 24 -6.13 -4.68 -6.95
C PRO A 24 -5.09 -5.20 -5.94
N ASP A 25 -4.13 -6.00 -6.39
CA ASP A 25 -3.07 -6.56 -5.54
C ASP A 25 -1.82 -5.69 -5.48
N ARG A 26 -1.84 -4.50 -6.07
CA ARG A 26 -0.66 -3.64 -6.18
C ARG A 26 -0.04 -3.23 -4.86
N PHE A 27 -0.80 -3.26 -3.77
CA PHE A 27 -0.29 -2.92 -2.44
C PHE A 27 0.26 -4.13 -1.67
N LYS A 28 0.17 -5.32 -2.24
CA LYS A 28 0.64 -6.54 -1.57
C LYS A 28 2.11 -6.83 -1.80
N TYR A 29 2.75 -6.10 -2.70
CA TYR A 29 4.17 -6.27 -3.02
C TYR A 29 4.78 -4.93 -3.43
N GLY A 30 6.08 -4.82 -3.27
CA GLY A 30 6.85 -3.65 -3.69
C GLY A 30 7.42 -2.86 -2.52
N THR A 31 7.89 -1.66 -2.82
CA THR A 31 8.47 -0.73 -1.85
C THR A 31 7.52 0.42 -1.60
N PHE A 32 7.33 0.74 -0.33
CA PHE A 32 6.38 1.76 0.13
C PHE A 32 7.06 2.67 1.12
N GLU A 33 6.45 3.82 1.35
CA GLU A 33 6.90 4.80 2.32
C GLU A 33 5.72 5.28 3.15
N ILE A 34 5.89 5.31 4.48
CA ILE A 34 5.05 6.11 5.35
C ILE A 34 5.80 7.43 5.51
N PRO A 35 5.26 8.56 5.00
CA PRO A 35 5.96 9.84 5.04
C PRO A 35 6.28 10.30 6.45
N GLU A 36 7.37 11.05 6.59
CA GLU A 36 7.67 11.71 7.84
C GLU A 36 6.58 12.71 8.22
N GLY A 37 6.44 12.95 9.49
CA GLY A 37 5.50 13.91 10.03
C GLY A 37 6.12 14.71 11.16
N LYS A 38 5.28 15.40 11.91
CA LYS A 38 5.72 16.18 13.06
C LYS A 38 6.10 15.25 14.20
N GLY A 39 7.38 15.19 14.52
CA GLY A 39 7.88 14.37 15.61
C GLY A 39 8.25 12.94 15.26
N TYR A 40 8.20 12.57 13.97
CA TYR A 40 8.64 11.24 13.54
C TYR A 40 9.22 11.27 12.12
N GLU A 41 10.16 10.35 11.89
CA GLU A 41 10.80 10.18 10.60
C GLU A 41 9.97 9.28 9.69
N LYS A 42 10.34 9.21 8.40
CA LYS A 42 9.71 8.33 7.46
C LYS A 42 10.02 6.87 7.76
N THR A 43 9.11 5.98 7.37
CA THR A 43 9.32 4.54 7.41
C THR A 43 9.35 4.01 5.99
N ILE A 44 10.35 3.20 5.66
CA ILE A 44 10.42 2.50 4.39
C ILE A 44 9.94 1.08 4.61
N ILE A 45 9.06 0.62 3.73
CA ILE A 45 8.44 -0.70 3.82
C ILE A 45 8.69 -1.46 2.54
N VAL A 46 9.16 -2.69 2.66
CA VAL A 46 9.29 -3.62 1.53
C VAL A 46 8.39 -4.82 1.79
N ARG A 47 7.51 -5.11 0.84
CA ARG A 47 6.62 -6.27 0.89
C ARG A 47 6.98 -7.29 -0.17
N GLN A 48 7.14 -8.53 0.24
CA GLN A 48 7.47 -9.65 -0.61
C GLN A 48 6.83 -10.91 -0.02
N ASP A 49 5.98 -11.59 -0.80
CA ASP A 49 5.25 -12.76 -0.35
C ASP A 49 4.45 -12.45 0.93
N SER A 50 4.69 -13.15 2.01
CA SER A 50 4.00 -12.96 3.28
C SER A 50 4.86 -12.20 4.30
N ILE A 51 5.85 -11.45 3.84
CA ILE A 51 6.83 -10.76 4.68
C ILE A 51 6.80 -9.27 4.39
N GLN A 52 6.89 -8.46 5.46
CA GLN A 52 7.05 -7.02 5.40
C GLN A 52 8.29 -6.63 6.20
N ILE A 53 9.18 -5.89 5.57
CA ILE A 53 10.38 -5.36 6.22
C ILE A 53 10.20 -3.86 6.38
N GLU A 54 10.31 -3.37 7.60
CA GLU A 54 10.20 -1.95 7.94
C GLU A 54 11.54 -1.40 8.37
N THR A 55 11.93 -0.29 7.76
CA THR A 55 13.13 0.45 8.17
C THR A 55 12.72 1.81 8.68
N TYR A 56 12.98 2.06 9.94
CA TYR A 56 12.75 3.35 10.60
C TYR A 56 14.04 3.79 11.27
N GLU A 57 14.63 4.87 10.76
CA GLU A 57 15.97 5.30 11.15
C GLU A 57 16.96 4.14 11.00
N ASP A 58 17.66 3.74 12.06
CA ASP A 58 18.60 2.61 12.07
C ASP A 58 17.97 1.28 12.54
N ARG A 59 16.65 1.28 12.79
CA ARG A 59 15.94 0.07 13.20
C ARG A 59 15.33 -0.62 11.98
N ILE A 60 15.56 -1.93 11.88
CA ILE A 60 14.98 -2.77 10.84
C ILE A 60 14.18 -3.88 11.51
N ASP A 61 12.90 -3.98 11.18
CA ASP A 61 12.00 -5.00 11.71
C ASP A 61 11.44 -5.84 10.57
N THR A 62 11.35 -7.15 10.81
CA THR A 62 10.72 -8.09 9.88
C THR A 62 9.41 -8.60 10.48
N LEU A 63 8.34 -8.46 9.72
CA LEU A 63 7.00 -8.83 10.15
C LEU A 63 6.39 -9.81 9.15
N SER A 64 5.52 -10.68 9.64
CA SER A 64 4.61 -11.39 8.75
C SER A 64 3.44 -10.49 8.42
N ILE A 65 2.94 -10.59 7.19
CA ILE A 65 1.75 -9.88 6.76
C ILE A 65 0.72 -10.88 6.27
N SER A 66 -0.50 -10.77 6.77
CA SER A 66 -1.60 -11.67 6.42
C SER A 66 -2.80 -10.85 5.99
N TRP A 67 -3.21 -10.97 4.74
CA TRP A 67 -4.33 -10.26 4.17
C TRP A 67 -5.63 -11.02 4.39
N LYS A 68 -6.57 -10.41 5.08
CA LYS A 68 -7.91 -10.94 5.25
C LYS A 68 -8.76 -10.70 4.00
N ASN A 69 -8.60 -9.52 3.40
CA ASN A 69 -9.21 -9.08 2.15
C ASN A 69 -8.37 -7.92 1.61
N ASN A 70 -8.84 -7.24 0.57
CA ASN A 70 -8.07 -6.15 -0.03
C ASN A 70 -8.00 -4.88 0.81
N PHE A 71 -8.70 -4.82 1.96
CA PHE A 71 -8.78 -3.64 2.81
C PHE A 71 -8.33 -3.89 4.24
N ASN A 72 -8.01 -5.12 4.61
CA ASN A 72 -7.67 -5.47 5.99
C ASN A 72 -6.52 -6.46 6.00
N TYR A 73 -5.49 -6.16 6.80
CA TYR A 73 -4.38 -7.09 7.00
C TYR A 73 -3.86 -7.01 8.43
N THR A 74 -3.13 -8.03 8.83
CA THR A 74 -2.54 -8.15 10.16
C THR A 74 -1.04 -8.31 10.03
N LEU A 75 -0.30 -7.56 10.84
CA LEU A 75 1.14 -7.62 10.94
C LEU A 75 1.55 -8.24 12.27
N LYS A 76 2.54 -9.12 12.25
CA LYS A 76 3.13 -9.70 13.46
C LYS A 76 4.65 -9.68 13.37
N MET A 77 5.31 -9.22 14.41
CA MET A 77 6.77 -9.32 14.49
C MET A 77 7.21 -10.78 14.45
N ILE A 78 8.19 -11.09 13.62
CA ILE A 78 8.73 -12.46 13.52
C ILE A 78 9.64 -12.73 14.73
N ASN A 79 10.43 -11.74 15.15
CA ASN A 79 11.32 -11.85 16.31
C ASN A 79 10.97 -10.76 17.32
N PRO A 80 9.88 -10.93 18.10
CA PRO A 80 9.51 -9.92 19.09
C PRO A 80 10.58 -9.82 20.19
N LYS A 81 10.92 -8.59 20.54
CA LYS A 81 11.94 -8.27 21.54
C LYS A 81 11.33 -7.84 22.87
N THR A 82 10.09 -7.37 22.85
CA THR A 82 9.36 -6.86 24.03
C THR A 82 7.97 -7.48 24.05
N ALA A 83 7.27 -7.36 25.17
CA ALA A 83 5.91 -7.87 25.29
C ALA A 83 4.95 -7.18 24.30
N ILE A 84 5.13 -5.88 24.05
CA ILE A 84 4.27 -5.16 23.11
C ILE A 84 4.50 -5.60 21.67
N ASP A 85 5.73 -6.03 21.33
CA ASP A 85 6.05 -6.56 20.00
C ASP A 85 5.34 -7.88 19.71
N GLU A 86 4.85 -8.58 20.73
CA GLU A 86 4.12 -9.84 20.56
C GLU A 86 2.68 -9.62 20.12
N ASP A 87 2.15 -8.40 20.31
CA ASP A 87 0.79 -8.09 19.93
C ASP A 87 0.68 -7.89 18.41
N PRO A 88 -0.35 -8.47 17.78
CA PRO A 88 -0.59 -8.24 16.36
C PRO A 88 -1.03 -6.80 16.11
N ILE A 89 -0.69 -6.28 14.94
CA ILE A 89 -1.13 -4.97 14.49
C ILE A 89 -2.18 -5.19 13.41
N HIS A 90 -3.40 -4.75 13.68
CA HIS A 90 -4.51 -4.86 12.74
C HIS A 90 -4.63 -3.57 11.94
N ILE A 91 -4.54 -3.69 10.61
CA ILE A 91 -4.59 -2.54 9.71
C ILE A 91 -5.88 -2.58 8.91
N LYS A 92 -6.57 -1.45 8.89
CA LYS A 92 -7.75 -1.23 8.05
C LYS A 92 -7.43 -0.10 7.06
N ILE A 93 -7.59 -0.40 5.77
CA ILE A 93 -7.44 0.60 4.72
C ILE A 93 -8.76 1.35 4.61
N THR A 94 -8.72 2.66 4.76
CA THR A 94 -9.92 3.51 4.81
C THR A 94 -10.16 4.29 3.54
N ASN A 95 -9.11 4.58 2.78
CA ASN A 95 -9.21 5.33 1.53
C ASN A 95 -8.09 4.90 0.60
N ILE A 96 -8.42 4.59 -0.65
CA ILE A 96 -7.44 4.14 -1.65
C ILE A 96 -7.37 5.16 -2.77
N ASP A 97 -6.16 5.57 -3.10
CA ASP A 97 -5.83 6.32 -4.30
C ASP A 97 -5.03 5.42 -5.26
N LYS A 98 -4.53 5.97 -6.35
CA LYS A 98 -3.82 5.21 -7.38
C LYS A 98 -2.58 4.50 -6.82
N ASP A 99 -1.71 5.21 -6.11
CA ASP A 99 -0.45 4.70 -5.58
C ASP A 99 -0.34 4.85 -4.06
N SER A 100 -1.43 5.11 -3.37
CA SER A 100 -1.40 5.32 -1.93
C SER A 100 -2.70 4.87 -1.27
N TYR A 101 -2.65 4.70 0.03
CA TYR A 101 -3.86 4.51 0.83
C TYR A 101 -3.69 5.12 2.21
N ASP A 102 -4.82 5.50 2.79
CA ASP A 102 -4.91 5.88 4.19
C ASP A 102 -5.28 4.65 5.00
N PHE A 103 -4.77 4.55 6.22
CA PHE A 103 -5.03 3.40 7.06
C PHE A 103 -5.25 3.78 8.52
N GLU A 104 -5.89 2.87 9.22
CA GLU A 104 -6.02 2.87 10.67
C GLU A 104 -5.35 1.62 11.22
N ALA A 105 -4.50 1.78 12.24
CA ALA A 105 -3.77 0.70 12.88
C ALA A 105 -4.19 0.57 14.33
N VAL A 106 -4.47 -0.66 14.75
CA VAL A 106 -4.81 -1.00 16.14
C VAL A 106 -3.87 -2.10 16.62
N ILE A 107 -3.18 -1.88 17.73
CA ILE A 107 -2.26 -2.87 18.31
C ILE A 107 -3.03 -3.73 19.31
N GLY A 108 -3.07 -5.05 19.05
CA GLY A 108 -3.71 -6.02 19.92
C GLY A 108 -5.18 -5.72 20.15
N HIS A 109 -5.58 -5.66 21.41
CA HIS A 109 -6.95 -5.36 21.83
C HIS A 109 -7.11 -3.93 22.35
N SER A 110 -6.14 -3.04 22.03
CA SER A 110 -6.21 -1.66 22.50
C SER A 110 -7.35 -0.91 21.80
N ASN A 111 -7.83 0.15 22.46
CA ASN A 111 -8.81 1.06 21.87
C ASN A 111 -8.15 2.24 21.13
N TYR A 112 -6.83 2.29 21.14
CA TYR A 112 -6.09 3.37 20.49
C TYR A 112 -5.96 3.08 19.00
N VAL A 113 -6.38 4.04 18.18
CA VAL A 113 -6.30 3.95 16.71
C VAL A 113 -5.26 4.96 16.23
N GLN A 114 -4.24 4.44 15.55
CA GLN A 114 -3.24 5.27 14.89
C GLN A 114 -3.56 5.37 13.41
N LYS A 115 -3.61 6.59 12.88
CA LYS A 115 -3.89 6.84 11.47
C LYS A 115 -2.62 7.18 10.73
N GLY A 116 -2.54 6.75 9.48
CA GLY A 116 -1.39 7.02 8.64
C GLY A 116 -1.71 6.91 7.16
N LYS A 117 -0.70 7.18 6.36
CA LYS A 117 -0.76 7.06 4.89
C LYS A 117 0.43 6.25 4.41
N LEU A 118 0.18 5.34 3.47
CA LEU A 118 1.20 4.55 2.81
C LEU A 118 1.24 4.92 1.33
N ILE A 119 2.43 5.19 0.83
CA ILE A 119 2.65 5.56 -0.58
C ILE A 119 3.51 4.49 -1.23
N LYS A 120 3.06 3.95 -2.37
CA LYS A 120 3.84 3.00 -3.15
C LYS A 120 4.90 3.74 -3.95
N LYS A 121 6.16 3.32 -3.82
CA LYS A 121 7.30 3.96 -4.48
C LYS A 121 7.79 3.15 -5.68
N SER A 122 7.72 1.82 -5.61
CA SER A 122 8.12 0.94 -6.72
C SER A 122 7.57 -0.47 -6.55
N ASN A 123 7.60 -1.24 -7.64
CA ASN A 123 7.20 -2.64 -7.64
C ASN A 123 8.29 -3.57 -7.10
#